data_19446b067364b8c1b0a3ed008b08ed1a
#
_entry.id   19446b067364b8c1b0a3ed008b08ed1a
#
_cell.length_a   1.000
_cell.length_b   1.000
_cell.length_c   1.000
_cell.angle_alpha   90.00
_cell.angle_beta   90.00
_cell.angle_gamma   90.00
#
_symmetry.space_group_name_H-M   'P 1'
#
loop_
_entity.id
_entity.type
_entity.pdbx_description
1 polymer ?
#
loop_
_entity_poly.entity_id
_entity_poly.type
_entity_poly.pdbx_seq_one_letter_code
_entity_poly.pdbx_strand_id
1 'polypeptide(L)'
;MKILEVSRYKNNFADHQLPFVTEQGEALRDAGCEVDYFLVRGNYLKAVKALKEKIRAFKPDIVHAHFGLSAITAELQSLVPVVTTFHNGETLNWHVNFMSSLMSLRAKHVIYVAQHIRDLSYFKARNYSIIPCGVPMEQMIITPKEEARKQLGWDANKKYILFGGAFNNLRKNYPLLRDAVEKLKADSSYIKHQTSDIVCVEMKGLSRAECVLRMCAADLFALPSHSEGSPQALKEAMAVNCPCIATDIADVRELFGEETGHWILRNPRPTKERWDADERSLDEMVNLLREALAFEGRTNGRERIIVMQLTNEQVAKRIIRVYESIIQ
;
A
#
# COMPACT_ATOMS: atom_id res chain seq x y z
N MET A 1 15.71 -16.84 15.27
CA MET A 1 14.26 -17.17 15.20
C MET A 1 13.93 -17.60 13.78
N LYS A 2 13.18 -18.69 13.62
CA LYS A 2 12.76 -19.21 12.33
C LYS A 2 11.30 -18.85 12.04
N ILE A 3 11.04 -18.21 10.93
CA ILE A 3 9.71 -17.72 10.52
C ILE A 3 9.29 -18.40 9.22
N LEU A 4 8.09 -18.97 9.19
CA LEU A 4 7.48 -19.48 7.97
C LEU A 4 6.36 -18.55 7.52
N GLU A 5 6.64 -17.75 6.48
CA GLU A 5 5.67 -16.86 5.84
C GLU A 5 4.69 -17.64 4.99
N VAL A 6 3.39 -17.45 5.22
CA VAL A 6 2.32 -18.15 4.49
C VAL A 6 1.48 -17.14 3.72
N SER A 7 1.49 -17.24 2.41
CA SER A 7 0.69 -16.38 1.53
C SER A 7 0.03 -17.16 0.40
N ARG A 8 -0.86 -16.51 -0.37
CA ARG A 8 -1.46 -17.13 -1.55
C ARG A 8 -0.53 -17.02 -2.75
N TYR A 9 -0.39 -18.12 -3.48
CA TYR A 9 0.32 -18.15 -4.76
C TYR A 9 -0.30 -17.17 -5.77
N LYS A 10 0.53 -16.36 -6.42
CA LYS A 10 0.15 -15.34 -7.42
C LYS A 10 0.94 -15.52 -8.71
N ASN A 11 0.25 -15.80 -9.83
CA ASN A 11 0.90 -16.04 -11.13
C ASN A 11 1.61 -14.80 -11.71
N ASN A 12 1.18 -13.60 -11.32
CA ASN A 12 1.58 -12.35 -11.97
C ASN A 12 2.82 -11.68 -11.33
N PHE A 13 3.46 -12.33 -10.37
CA PHE A 13 4.64 -11.80 -9.68
C PHE A 13 5.80 -12.80 -9.77
N ALA A 14 7.02 -12.30 -9.84
CA ALA A 14 8.24 -13.11 -10.00
C ALA A 14 8.37 -14.17 -8.90
N ASP A 15 8.17 -13.79 -7.64
CA ASP A 15 8.21 -14.70 -6.48
C ASP A 15 6.88 -15.39 -6.19
N HIS A 16 5.93 -15.29 -7.12
CA HIS A 16 4.58 -15.83 -6.97
C HIS A 16 3.80 -15.33 -5.75
N GLN A 17 4.21 -14.21 -5.16
CA GLN A 17 3.54 -13.53 -4.04
C GLN A 17 3.57 -12.01 -4.22
N LEU A 18 2.91 -11.29 -3.35
CA LEU A 18 2.88 -9.81 -3.42
C LEU A 18 4.22 -9.24 -2.95
N PRO A 19 4.76 -8.20 -3.62
CA PRO A 19 6.09 -7.66 -3.33
C PRO A 19 6.34 -7.30 -1.87
N PHE A 20 5.38 -6.69 -1.20
CA PHE A 20 5.52 -6.30 0.20
C PHE A 20 5.65 -7.50 1.18
N VAL A 21 5.19 -8.71 0.80
CA VAL A 21 5.40 -9.93 1.60
C VAL A 21 6.85 -10.39 1.46
N THR A 22 7.40 -10.38 0.23
CA THR A 22 8.81 -10.68 -0.03
C THR A 22 9.71 -9.68 0.70
N GLU A 23 9.43 -8.38 0.55
CA GLU A 23 10.19 -7.29 1.19
C GLU A 23 10.17 -7.37 2.72
N GLN A 24 9.02 -7.73 3.31
CA GLN A 24 8.94 -7.97 4.75
C GLN A 24 9.83 -9.15 5.17
N GLY A 25 9.79 -10.26 4.43
CA GLY A 25 10.64 -11.42 4.71
C GLY A 25 12.12 -11.12 4.55
N GLU A 26 12.51 -10.30 3.58
CA GLU A 26 13.89 -9.82 3.42
C GLU A 26 14.31 -8.96 4.62
N ALA A 27 13.48 -7.99 5.02
CA ALA A 27 13.77 -7.17 6.18
C ALA A 27 13.85 -7.97 7.50
N LEU A 28 13.08 -9.05 7.63
CA LEU A 28 13.19 -9.97 8.76
C LEU A 28 14.51 -10.77 8.73
N ARG A 29 14.99 -11.16 7.53
CA ARG A 29 16.31 -11.82 7.36
C ARG A 29 17.44 -10.87 7.75
N ASP A 30 17.39 -9.64 7.27
CA ASP A 30 18.37 -8.59 7.60
C ASP A 30 18.42 -8.31 9.11
N ALA A 31 17.28 -8.47 9.79
CA ALA A 31 17.19 -8.38 11.24
C ALA A 31 17.56 -9.67 12.00
N GLY A 32 18.12 -10.70 11.30
CA GLY A 32 18.66 -11.92 11.88
C GLY A 32 17.67 -13.08 12.03
N CYS A 33 16.50 -13.03 11.37
CA CYS A 33 15.59 -14.16 11.31
C CYS A 33 15.95 -15.10 10.15
N GLU A 34 15.73 -16.40 10.33
CA GLU A 34 15.71 -17.38 9.23
C GLU A 34 14.27 -17.44 8.69
N VAL A 35 14.06 -17.03 7.43
CA VAL A 35 12.72 -16.92 6.82
C VAL A 35 12.59 -17.85 5.62
N ASP A 36 11.52 -18.66 5.61
CA ASP A 36 11.12 -19.49 4.48
C ASP A 36 9.64 -19.22 4.13
N TYR A 37 9.19 -19.66 2.97
CA TYR A 37 7.87 -19.36 2.45
C TYR A 37 7.05 -20.61 2.15
N PHE A 38 5.75 -20.53 2.38
CA PHE A 38 4.77 -21.50 1.93
C PHE A 38 3.65 -20.79 1.14
N LEU A 39 3.56 -21.09 -0.15
CA LEU A 39 2.59 -20.47 -1.04
C LEU A 39 1.37 -21.38 -1.23
N VAL A 40 0.23 -20.97 -0.69
CA VAL A 40 -1.03 -21.71 -0.81
C VAL A 40 -1.52 -21.71 -2.25
N ARG A 41 -1.59 -22.90 -2.86
CA ARG A 41 -2.13 -23.12 -4.20
C ARG A 41 -3.48 -23.79 -4.10
N GLY A 42 -4.47 -23.24 -4.81
CA GLY A 42 -5.81 -23.81 -4.87
C GLY A 42 -6.60 -23.75 -3.55
N ASN A 43 -7.05 -24.87 -3.03
CA ASN A 43 -7.93 -24.93 -1.88
C ASN A 43 -7.18 -24.83 -0.55
N TYR A 44 -7.57 -23.89 0.30
CA TYR A 44 -6.92 -23.59 1.60
C TYR A 44 -6.95 -24.78 2.56
N LEU A 45 -8.05 -25.54 2.61
CA LEU A 45 -8.17 -26.71 3.50
C LEU A 45 -7.27 -27.87 3.06
N LYS A 46 -7.16 -28.10 1.74
CA LYS A 46 -6.27 -29.14 1.19
C LYS A 46 -4.80 -28.81 1.40
N ALA A 47 -4.44 -27.53 1.47
CA ALA A 47 -3.07 -27.07 1.69
C ALA A 47 -2.56 -27.33 3.12
N VAL A 48 -3.45 -27.60 4.10
CA VAL A 48 -3.05 -27.81 5.50
C VAL A 48 -2.09 -28.98 5.67
N LYS A 49 -2.27 -30.10 4.94
CA LYS A 49 -1.38 -31.25 5.01
C LYS A 49 0.04 -30.89 4.53
N ALA A 50 0.14 -30.25 3.37
CA ALA A 50 1.42 -29.81 2.82
C ALA A 50 2.12 -28.76 3.72
N LEU A 51 1.34 -27.85 4.33
CA LEU A 51 1.89 -26.91 5.31
C LEU A 51 2.45 -27.64 6.54
N LYS A 52 1.76 -28.65 7.07
CA LYS A 52 2.28 -29.47 8.19
C LYS A 52 3.57 -30.20 7.84
N GLU A 53 3.71 -30.70 6.63
CA GLU A 53 4.95 -31.34 6.13
C GLU A 53 6.08 -30.30 6.06
N LYS A 54 5.81 -29.11 5.52
CA LYS A 54 6.78 -27.98 5.48
C LYS A 54 7.20 -27.54 6.88
N ILE A 55 6.27 -27.42 7.83
CA ILE A 55 6.56 -27.09 9.25
C ILE A 55 7.49 -28.13 9.89
N ARG A 56 7.22 -29.43 9.68
CA ARG A 56 8.08 -30.50 10.24
C ARG A 56 9.50 -30.46 9.66
N ALA A 57 9.65 -30.11 8.39
CA ALA A 57 10.94 -30.02 7.71
C ALA A 57 11.74 -28.77 8.14
N PHE A 58 11.07 -27.60 8.14
CA PHE A 58 11.73 -26.32 8.44
C PHE A 58 11.85 -26.04 9.93
N LYS A 59 10.90 -26.54 10.75
CA LYS A 59 10.79 -26.34 12.21
C LYS A 59 10.77 -24.85 12.58
N PRO A 60 9.80 -24.06 12.07
CA PRO A 60 9.68 -22.66 12.41
C PRO A 60 9.25 -22.47 13.86
N ASP A 61 9.67 -21.35 14.46
CA ASP A 61 9.17 -20.89 15.77
C ASP A 61 7.78 -20.24 15.64
N ILE A 62 7.54 -19.56 14.49
CA ILE A 62 6.29 -18.84 14.17
C ILE A 62 5.88 -19.16 12.73
N VAL A 63 4.59 -19.32 12.52
CA VAL A 63 3.94 -19.25 11.21
C VAL A 63 3.28 -17.89 11.06
N HIS A 64 3.69 -17.09 10.08
CA HIS A 64 3.10 -15.78 9.80
C HIS A 64 2.26 -15.81 8.52
N ALA A 65 0.95 -15.69 8.64
CA ALA A 65 0.04 -15.72 7.53
C ALA A 65 -0.30 -14.31 7.03
N HIS A 66 -0.15 -14.09 5.74
CA HIS A 66 -0.59 -12.86 5.07
C HIS A 66 -1.95 -13.07 4.41
N PHE A 67 -2.88 -12.16 4.69
CA PHE A 67 -4.31 -12.22 4.35
C PHE A 67 -5.09 -13.30 5.11
N GLY A 68 -6.30 -12.94 5.50
CA GLY A 68 -7.16 -13.77 6.34
C GLY A 68 -7.52 -15.13 5.74
N LEU A 69 -7.58 -15.28 4.41
CA LEU A 69 -7.80 -16.58 3.79
C LEU A 69 -6.58 -17.52 3.92
N SER A 70 -5.35 -16.99 3.90
CA SER A 70 -4.15 -17.79 4.18
C SER A 70 -4.09 -18.19 5.65
N ALA A 71 -4.67 -17.39 6.55
CA ALA A 71 -4.83 -17.72 7.95
C ALA A 71 -5.64 -19.01 8.18
N ILE A 72 -6.61 -19.32 7.31
CA ILE A 72 -7.37 -20.60 7.41
C ILE A 72 -6.40 -21.79 7.36
N THR A 73 -5.47 -21.79 6.39
CA THR A 73 -4.48 -22.86 6.27
C THR A 73 -3.51 -22.86 7.46
N ALA A 74 -3.06 -21.67 7.86
CA ALA A 74 -2.11 -21.50 8.95
C ALA A 74 -2.71 -21.90 10.30
N GLU A 75 -3.93 -21.52 10.62
CA GLU A 75 -4.56 -21.82 11.91
C GLU A 75 -4.94 -23.30 12.07
N LEU A 76 -5.27 -23.99 10.97
CA LEU A 76 -5.66 -25.40 11.01
C LEU A 76 -4.46 -26.35 11.13
N GLN A 77 -3.21 -25.88 11.03
CA GLN A 77 -2.04 -26.74 11.25
C GLN A 77 -1.83 -27.12 12.72
N SER A 78 -2.10 -26.23 13.67
CA SER A 78 -2.09 -26.48 15.13
C SER A 78 -0.77 -27.03 15.71
N LEU A 79 0.36 -26.89 15.03
CA LEU A 79 1.69 -27.36 15.47
C LEU A 79 2.56 -26.23 16.01
N VAL A 80 2.41 -25.02 15.47
CA VAL A 80 3.23 -23.85 15.74
C VAL A 80 2.33 -22.62 15.92
N PRO A 81 2.68 -21.67 16.81
CA PRO A 81 1.91 -20.44 16.97
C PRO A 81 1.78 -19.65 15.66
N VAL A 82 0.62 -19.02 15.47
CA VAL A 82 0.30 -18.28 14.25
C VAL A 82 0.17 -16.78 14.56
N VAL A 83 0.79 -15.96 13.71
CA VAL A 83 0.53 -14.54 13.57
C VAL A 83 -0.17 -14.33 12.23
N THR A 84 -1.18 -13.46 12.16
CA THR A 84 -1.89 -13.16 10.92
C THR A 84 -1.87 -11.67 10.64
N THR A 85 -1.48 -11.27 9.42
CA THR A 85 -1.57 -9.87 8.98
C THR A 85 -2.72 -9.67 8.00
N PHE A 86 -3.60 -8.72 8.31
CA PHE A 86 -4.69 -8.25 7.45
C PHE A 86 -4.26 -7.03 6.63
N HIS A 87 -4.53 -7.07 5.30
CA HIS A 87 -4.05 -6.07 4.32
C HIS A 87 -5.16 -5.27 3.60
N ASN A 88 -6.42 -5.37 3.98
CA ASN A 88 -7.64 -4.78 3.39
C ASN A 88 -8.40 -5.69 2.40
N GLY A 89 -7.76 -6.61 1.70
CA GLY A 89 -8.48 -7.51 0.80
C GLY A 89 -9.62 -8.29 1.48
N GLU A 90 -9.50 -8.48 2.77
CA GLU A 90 -10.46 -9.16 3.65
C GLU A 90 -11.75 -8.36 3.83
N THR A 91 -11.66 -7.03 3.90
CA THR A 91 -12.82 -6.16 4.21
C THR A 91 -13.68 -5.84 2.99
N LEU A 92 -13.18 -6.09 1.77
CA LEU A 92 -13.86 -5.77 0.53
C LEU A 92 -15.03 -6.71 0.18
N ASN A 93 -15.05 -7.90 0.78
CA ASN A 93 -16.09 -8.90 0.56
C ASN A 93 -16.56 -9.47 1.90
N TRP A 94 -17.85 -9.42 2.16
CA TRP A 94 -18.39 -9.79 3.45
C TRP A 94 -18.11 -11.26 3.86
N HIS A 95 -18.19 -12.21 2.90
CA HIS A 95 -17.86 -13.61 3.19
C HIS A 95 -16.40 -13.80 3.59
N VAL A 96 -15.50 -13.12 2.85
CA VAL A 96 -14.07 -13.17 3.14
C VAL A 96 -13.79 -12.54 4.50
N ASN A 97 -14.40 -11.39 4.79
CA ASN A 97 -14.27 -10.71 6.07
C ASN A 97 -14.76 -11.59 7.23
N PHE A 98 -15.95 -12.16 7.10
CA PHE A 98 -16.50 -13.05 8.13
C PHE A 98 -15.57 -14.24 8.41
N MET A 99 -15.18 -14.99 7.38
CA MET A 99 -14.32 -16.17 7.53
C MET A 99 -12.93 -15.80 8.05
N SER A 100 -12.32 -14.75 7.51
CA SER A 100 -11.00 -14.32 7.92
C SER A 100 -10.98 -13.86 9.36
N SER A 101 -11.93 -13.01 9.76
CA SER A 101 -11.99 -12.49 11.13
C SER A 101 -12.37 -13.57 12.15
N LEU A 102 -13.22 -14.55 11.78
CA LEU A 102 -13.51 -15.71 12.62
C LEU A 102 -12.26 -16.55 12.86
N MET A 103 -11.50 -16.85 11.80
CA MET A 103 -10.26 -17.64 11.91
C MET A 103 -9.18 -16.89 12.70
N SER A 104 -9.12 -15.56 12.59
CA SER A 104 -8.14 -14.76 13.33
C SER A 104 -8.32 -14.82 14.85
N LEU A 105 -9.48 -15.22 15.36
CA LEU A 105 -9.68 -15.45 16.81
C LEU A 105 -8.81 -16.59 17.37
N ARG A 106 -8.29 -17.47 16.52
CA ARG A 106 -7.38 -18.56 16.89
C ARG A 106 -5.90 -18.12 16.87
N ALA A 107 -5.59 -17.05 16.12
CA ALA A 107 -4.23 -16.51 16.02
C ALA A 107 -3.72 -16.09 17.41
N LYS A 108 -2.45 -16.32 17.67
CA LYS A 108 -1.80 -15.82 18.89
C LYS A 108 -1.74 -14.31 18.89
N HIS A 109 -1.57 -13.71 17.71
CA HIS A 109 -1.58 -12.28 17.51
C HIS A 109 -2.06 -11.92 16.09
N VAL A 110 -2.77 -10.81 15.96
CA VAL A 110 -3.20 -10.27 14.66
C VAL A 110 -2.58 -8.91 14.43
N ILE A 111 -1.97 -8.75 13.27
CA ILE A 111 -1.46 -7.47 12.79
C ILE A 111 -2.46 -6.91 11.78
N TYR A 112 -2.94 -5.71 11.99
CA TYR A 112 -3.72 -4.96 11.00
C TYR A 112 -2.83 -3.86 10.43
N VAL A 113 -2.77 -3.73 9.10
CA VAL A 113 -1.92 -2.68 8.49
C VAL A 113 -2.47 -1.27 8.68
N ALA A 114 -3.73 -1.12 9.10
CA ALA A 114 -4.33 0.15 9.52
C ALA A 114 -5.53 -0.10 10.45
N GLN A 115 -5.87 0.87 11.29
CA GLN A 115 -6.91 0.77 12.32
C GLN A 115 -8.29 0.45 11.71
N HIS A 116 -8.67 1.10 10.61
CA HIS A 116 -9.97 0.89 9.96
C HIS A 116 -10.21 -0.56 9.52
N ILE A 117 -9.15 -1.34 9.21
CA ILE A 117 -9.29 -2.76 8.84
C ILE A 117 -9.78 -3.57 10.04
N ARG A 118 -9.23 -3.27 11.24
CA ARG A 118 -9.71 -3.87 12.48
C ARG A 118 -11.16 -3.46 12.76
N ASP A 119 -11.49 -2.19 12.56
CA ASP A 119 -12.82 -1.65 12.85
C ASP A 119 -13.89 -2.27 11.93
N LEU A 120 -13.55 -2.55 10.68
CA LEU A 120 -14.40 -3.21 9.69
C LEU A 120 -14.49 -4.73 9.86
N SER A 121 -13.60 -5.35 10.64
CA SER A 121 -13.61 -6.80 10.87
C SER A 121 -14.84 -7.22 11.71
N TYR A 122 -15.53 -8.29 11.30
CA TYR A 122 -16.70 -8.82 12.03
C TYR A 122 -16.33 -9.28 13.44
N PHE A 123 -15.23 -10.03 13.54
CA PHE A 123 -14.68 -10.46 14.83
C PHE A 123 -13.33 -9.78 15.04
N LYS A 124 -13.14 -9.21 16.23
CA LYS A 124 -11.93 -8.43 16.58
C LYS A 124 -11.03 -9.28 17.45
N ALA A 125 -9.80 -9.52 17.00
CA ALA A 125 -8.80 -10.19 17.80
C ALA A 125 -8.53 -9.42 19.10
N ARG A 126 -8.31 -10.16 20.20
CA ARG A 126 -7.95 -9.57 21.52
C ARG A 126 -6.50 -9.11 21.51
N ASN A 127 -5.59 -9.97 21.05
CA ASN A 127 -4.16 -9.65 20.92
C ASN A 127 -3.93 -9.13 19.49
N TYR A 128 -3.62 -7.85 19.36
CA TYR A 128 -3.40 -7.23 18.07
C TYR A 128 -2.41 -6.07 18.13
N SER A 129 -1.90 -5.72 16.96
CA SER A 129 -1.10 -4.50 16.73
C SER A 129 -1.52 -3.84 15.41
N ILE A 130 -1.33 -2.53 15.33
CA ILE A 130 -1.44 -1.79 14.07
C ILE A 130 -0.01 -1.57 13.56
N ILE A 131 0.35 -2.30 12.51
CA ILE A 131 1.69 -2.23 11.91
C ILE A 131 1.52 -2.15 10.38
N PRO A 132 1.63 -0.97 9.76
CA PRO A 132 1.61 -0.81 8.31
C PRO A 132 2.76 -1.56 7.64
N CYS A 133 2.63 -1.89 6.36
CA CYS A 133 3.75 -2.41 5.57
C CYS A 133 4.85 -1.36 5.49
N GLY A 134 6.10 -1.80 5.57
CA GLY A 134 7.28 -0.95 5.49
C GLY A 134 7.56 -0.41 4.09
N VAL A 135 8.42 0.58 4.02
CA VAL A 135 8.96 1.15 2.78
C VAL A 135 10.43 0.72 2.64
N PRO A 136 10.83 0.12 1.51
CA PRO A 136 12.22 -0.29 1.24
C PRO A 136 13.06 0.95 0.91
N MET A 137 13.55 1.67 1.93
CA MET A 137 14.21 2.96 1.78
C MET A 137 15.49 2.89 0.93
N GLU A 138 16.15 1.75 0.90
CA GLU A 138 17.32 1.47 0.06
C GLU A 138 16.99 1.46 -1.44
N GLN A 139 15.73 1.19 -1.80
CA GLN A 139 15.23 1.23 -3.17
C GLN A 139 14.62 2.60 -3.52
N MET A 140 14.34 3.44 -2.53
CA MET A 140 13.76 4.78 -2.71
C MET A 140 14.86 5.81 -3.00
N ILE A 141 15.54 5.65 -4.14
CA ILE A 141 16.64 6.51 -4.56
C ILE A 141 16.08 7.82 -5.10
N ILE A 142 16.40 8.91 -4.43
CA ILE A 142 15.99 10.24 -4.86
C ILE A 142 16.88 10.69 -6.01
N THR A 143 16.27 10.85 -7.18
CA THR A 143 16.90 11.45 -8.38
C THR A 143 16.37 12.88 -8.53
N PRO A 144 17.23 13.89 -8.78
CA PRO A 144 16.76 15.24 -9.08
C PRO A 144 15.74 15.24 -10.21
N LYS A 145 14.69 16.07 -10.10
CA LYS A 145 13.53 16.04 -11.00
C LYS A 145 13.90 16.21 -12.47
N GLU A 146 14.80 17.13 -12.76
CA GLU A 146 15.27 17.40 -14.11
C GLU A 146 16.03 16.20 -14.69
N GLU A 147 16.86 15.58 -13.87
CA GLU A 147 17.63 14.39 -14.26
C GLU A 147 16.68 13.19 -14.49
N ALA A 148 15.71 12.98 -13.61
CA ALA A 148 14.70 11.93 -13.77
C ALA A 148 13.85 12.13 -15.05
N ARG A 149 13.47 13.36 -15.36
CA ARG A 149 12.77 13.72 -16.60
C ARG A 149 13.60 13.44 -17.83
N LYS A 150 14.87 13.80 -17.81
CA LYS A 150 15.81 13.52 -18.90
C LYS A 150 15.93 12.02 -19.17
N GLN A 151 16.08 11.21 -18.11
CA GLN A 151 16.15 9.74 -18.23
C GLN A 151 14.86 9.14 -18.82
N LEU A 152 13.70 9.72 -18.49
CA LEU A 152 12.39 9.27 -18.99
C LEU A 152 12.01 9.85 -20.36
N GLY A 153 12.78 10.81 -20.89
CA GLY A 153 12.42 11.56 -22.10
C GLY A 153 11.18 12.46 -21.90
N TRP A 154 10.92 12.90 -20.67
CA TRP A 154 9.80 13.79 -20.37
C TRP A 154 10.14 15.26 -20.67
N ASP A 155 9.16 15.96 -21.27
CA ASP A 155 9.28 17.37 -21.62
C ASP A 155 9.34 18.24 -20.35
N ALA A 156 10.39 19.06 -20.22
CA ALA A 156 10.58 19.95 -19.06
C ALA A 156 9.45 21.00 -18.91
N ASN A 157 8.80 21.36 -20.02
CA ASN A 157 7.75 22.39 -20.06
C ASN A 157 6.35 21.84 -19.72
N LYS A 158 6.20 20.54 -19.45
CA LYS A 158 4.91 19.92 -19.12
C LYS A 158 4.80 19.66 -17.62
N LYS A 159 3.57 19.62 -17.12
CA LYS A 159 3.24 19.17 -15.78
C LYS A 159 2.83 17.69 -15.82
N TYR A 160 3.46 16.87 -15.00
CA TYR A 160 3.20 15.43 -14.96
C TYR A 160 2.53 15.03 -13.65
N ILE A 161 1.34 14.44 -13.76
CA ILE A 161 0.63 13.81 -12.63
C ILE A 161 0.81 12.30 -12.77
N LEU A 162 1.51 11.70 -11.81
CA LEU A 162 1.67 10.26 -11.73
C LEU A 162 0.49 9.65 -10.98
N PHE A 163 -0.31 8.84 -11.65
CA PHE A 163 -1.44 8.15 -11.06
C PHE A 163 -1.00 6.85 -10.37
N GLY A 164 -1.37 6.68 -9.10
CA GLY A 164 -0.94 5.58 -8.22
C GLY A 164 -1.56 4.21 -8.56
N GLY A 165 -1.67 3.85 -9.83
CA GLY A 165 -2.20 2.57 -10.29
C GLY A 165 -2.36 2.48 -11.80
N ALA A 166 -3.09 1.46 -12.26
CA ALA A 166 -3.50 1.34 -13.65
C ALA A 166 -4.80 2.12 -13.91
N PHE A 167 -4.92 2.80 -15.03
CA PHE A 167 -6.10 3.62 -15.39
C PHE A 167 -7.40 2.81 -15.44
N ASN A 168 -7.33 1.53 -15.76
CA ASN A 168 -8.49 0.64 -15.81
C ASN A 168 -8.83 0.00 -14.43
N ASN A 169 -8.12 0.34 -13.36
CA ASN A 169 -8.47 -0.13 -12.03
C ASN A 169 -9.50 0.79 -11.38
N LEU A 170 -10.79 0.41 -11.46
CA LEU A 170 -11.91 1.22 -10.96
C LEU A 170 -11.77 1.59 -9.48
N ARG A 171 -11.20 0.71 -8.63
CA ARG A 171 -10.97 1.01 -7.22
C ARG A 171 -10.02 2.19 -7.01
N LYS A 172 -9.10 2.42 -7.94
CA LYS A 172 -8.14 3.54 -7.92
C LYS A 172 -8.72 4.85 -8.42
N ASN A 173 -9.90 4.81 -9.08
CA ASN A 173 -10.70 5.98 -9.47
C ASN A 173 -9.98 6.98 -10.40
N TYR A 174 -9.35 6.46 -11.47
CA TYR A 174 -8.77 7.34 -12.49
C TYR A 174 -9.79 8.29 -13.16
N PRO A 175 -11.07 7.88 -13.39
CA PRO A 175 -12.06 8.80 -13.97
C PRO A 175 -12.16 10.14 -13.25
N LEU A 176 -12.15 10.18 -11.91
CA LEU A 176 -12.17 11.43 -11.16
C LEU A 176 -10.97 12.33 -11.47
N LEU A 177 -9.76 11.76 -11.53
CA LEU A 177 -8.56 12.52 -11.88
C LEU A 177 -8.61 13.05 -13.32
N ARG A 178 -9.01 12.19 -14.27
CA ARG A 178 -9.15 12.57 -15.69
C ARG A 178 -10.10 13.74 -15.86
N ASP A 179 -11.32 13.60 -15.31
CA ASP A 179 -12.38 14.58 -15.48
C ASP A 179 -12.01 15.91 -14.79
N ALA A 180 -11.31 15.85 -13.64
CA ALA A 180 -10.80 17.04 -12.97
C ALA A 180 -9.70 17.75 -13.79
N VAL A 181 -8.79 17.01 -14.41
CA VAL A 181 -7.76 17.57 -15.30
C VAL A 181 -8.38 18.19 -16.55
N GLU A 182 -9.38 17.54 -17.15
CA GLU A 182 -10.10 18.08 -18.31
C GLU A 182 -10.84 19.37 -17.94
N LYS A 183 -11.53 19.40 -16.80
CA LYS A 183 -12.21 20.59 -16.29
C LYS A 183 -11.22 21.73 -15.99
N LEU A 184 -10.07 21.44 -15.40
CA LEU A 184 -9.01 22.41 -15.13
C LEU A 184 -8.43 23.00 -16.43
N LYS A 185 -8.21 22.16 -17.45
CA LYS A 185 -7.74 22.59 -18.78
C LYS A 185 -8.75 23.47 -19.54
N ALA A 186 -10.05 23.31 -19.29
CA ALA A 186 -11.10 24.12 -19.88
C ALA A 186 -11.28 25.49 -19.18
N ASP A 187 -10.70 25.67 -17.99
CA ASP A 187 -10.79 26.93 -17.24
C ASP A 187 -9.91 28.00 -17.87
N SER A 188 -10.54 29.03 -18.47
CA SER A 188 -9.83 30.13 -19.12
C SER A 188 -8.96 30.96 -18.16
N SER A 189 -9.28 30.99 -16.86
CA SER A 189 -8.48 31.65 -15.84
C SER A 189 -7.17 30.90 -15.58
N TYR A 190 -7.21 29.56 -15.61
CA TYR A 190 -6.04 28.71 -15.45
C TYR A 190 -5.09 28.82 -16.68
N ILE A 191 -5.66 28.80 -17.89
CA ILE A 191 -4.89 28.88 -19.15
C ILE A 191 -4.11 30.21 -19.27
N LYS A 192 -4.67 31.31 -18.79
CA LYS A 192 -4.00 32.63 -18.85
C LYS A 192 -2.75 32.72 -18.00
N HIS A 193 -2.62 31.89 -16.98
CA HIS A 193 -1.52 31.93 -16.00
C HIS A 193 -0.55 30.73 -16.07
N GLN A 194 -0.93 29.65 -16.77
CA GLN A 194 -0.08 28.49 -16.93
C GLN A 194 -0.09 28.00 -18.39
N THR A 195 1.08 28.04 -19.02
CA THR A 195 1.30 27.61 -20.42
C THR A 195 1.61 26.13 -20.55
N SER A 196 1.69 25.40 -19.44
CA SER A 196 2.17 24.02 -19.42
C SER A 196 1.03 23.00 -19.62
N ASP A 197 1.19 22.09 -20.57
CA ASP A 197 0.31 20.93 -20.73
C ASP A 197 0.38 20.01 -19.50
N ILE A 198 -0.77 19.53 -19.05
CA ILE A 198 -0.86 18.52 -18.00
C ILE A 198 -0.94 17.13 -18.62
N VAL A 199 -0.04 16.24 -18.20
CA VAL A 199 0.02 14.85 -18.66
C VAL A 199 -0.21 13.91 -17.46
N CYS A 200 -1.21 13.03 -17.56
CA CYS A 200 -1.40 11.95 -16.59
C CYS A 200 -0.63 10.71 -17.04
N VAL A 201 0.13 10.10 -16.14
CA VAL A 201 0.92 8.88 -16.38
C VAL A 201 0.47 7.78 -15.41
N GLU A 202 0.21 6.57 -15.91
CA GLU A 202 -0.16 5.42 -15.07
C GLU A 202 1.05 4.63 -14.56
N MET A 203 0.86 3.95 -13.43
CA MET A 203 1.83 3.00 -12.87
C MET A 203 1.39 1.56 -13.15
N LYS A 204 1.48 1.12 -14.41
CA LYS A 204 1.08 -0.22 -14.83
C LYS A 204 2.24 -0.95 -15.49
N GLY A 205 2.53 -2.17 -15.03
CA GLY A 205 3.55 -3.03 -15.64
C GLY A 205 4.98 -2.49 -15.49
N LEU A 206 5.23 -1.61 -14.54
CA LEU A 206 6.52 -1.01 -14.26
C LEU A 206 7.26 -1.79 -13.17
N SER A 207 8.58 -1.84 -13.29
CA SER A 207 9.46 -2.25 -12.20
C SER A 207 9.46 -1.22 -11.06
N ARG A 208 9.93 -1.60 -9.88
CA ARG A 208 10.08 -0.69 -8.75
C ARG A 208 10.95 0.53 -9.11
N ALA A 209 12.10 0.30 -9.73
CA ALA A 209 13.01 1.37 -10.12
C ALA A 209 12.35 2.37 -11.09
N GLU A 210 11.57 1.88 -12.04
CA GLU A 210 10.81 2.73 -12.96
C GLU A 210 9.70 3.52 -12.25
N CYS A 211 9.01 2.92 -11.26
CA CYS A 211 8.04 3.64 -10.43
C CYS A 211 8.71 4.77 -9.66
N VAL A 212 9.82 4.48 -8.98
CA VAL A 212 10.59 5.46 -8.20
C VAL A 212 11.10 6.59 -9.08
N LEU A 213 11.66 6.29 -10.24
CA LEU A 213 12.13 7.31 -11.18
C LEU A 213 10.99 8.23 -11.64
N ARG A 214 9.79 7.68 -11.92
CA ARG A 214 8.61 8.48 -12.28
C ARG A 214 8.11 9.34 -11.11
N MET A 215 8.13 8.83 -9.89
CA MET A 215 7.81 9.61 -8.69
C MET A 215 8.78 10.78 -8.49
N CYS A 216 10.06 10.59 -8.80
CA CYS A 216 11.05 11.66 -8.77
C CYS A 216 10.80 12.69 -9.87
N ALA A 217 10.39 12.27 -11.08
CA ALA A 217 10.17 13.14 -12.24
C ALA A 217 8.84 13.91 -12.18
N ALA A 218 7.82 13.39 -11.50
CA ALA A 218 6.47 13.94 -11.44
C ALA A 218 6.40 15.25 -10.65
N ASP A 219 5.48 16.12 -11.03
CA ASP A 219 5.07 17.29 -10.26
C ASP A 219 4.17 16.88 -9.10
N LEU A 220 3.35 15.85 -9.31
CA LEU A 220 2.35 15.41 -8.38
C LEU A 220 2.13 13.89 -8.50
N PHE A 221 2.00 13.21 -7.37
CA PHE A 221 1.46 11.86 -7.28
C PHE A 221 -0.01 11.92 -6.86
N ALA A 222 -0.90 11.24 -7.58
CA ALA A 222 -2.32 11.26 -7.30
C ALA A 222 -2.87 9.86 -7.00
N LEU A 223 -3.54 9.73 -5.84
CA LEU A 223 -4.18 8.50 -5.38
C LEU A 223 -5.63 8.75 -4.95
N PRO A 224 -6.57 9.03 -5.89
CA PRO A 224 -7.98 9.28 -5.57
C PRO A 224 -8.78 7.99 -5.32
N SER A 225 -8.18 7.00 -4.67
CA SER A 225 -8.75 5.66 -4.46
C SER A 225 -10.02 5.67 -3.62
N HIS A 226 -10.95 4.78 -3.90
CA HIS A 226 -12.15 4.55 -3.06
C HIS A 226 -11.85 3.72 -1.81
N SER A 227 -10.81 2.89 -1.84
CA SER A 227 -10.42 2.02 -0.72
C SER A 227 -8.97 1.60 -0.80
N GLU A 228 -8.27 1.69 0.33
CA GLU A 228 -6.90 1.22 0.54
C GLU A 228 -6.76 0.53 1.91
N GLY A 229 -5.69 -0.24 2.11
CA GLY A 229 -5.33 -0.77 3.42
C GLY A 229 -4.46 0.22 4.20
N SER A 230 -3.22 0.34 3.77
CA SER A 230 -2.25 1.38 4.05
C SER A 230 -1.49 1.58 2.74
N PRO A 231 -1.73 2.68 2.01
CA PRO A 231 -1.39 2.75 0.58
C PRO A 231 0.12 2.78 0.35
N GLN A 232 0.69 1.63 -0.07
CA GLN A 232 2.13 1.45 -0.26
C GLN A 232 2.71 2.44 -1.26
N ALA A 233 2.07 2.60 -2.44
CA ALA A 233 2.54 3.54 -3.46
C ALA A 233 2.56 5.00 -2.99
N LEU A 234 1.66 5.40 -2.07
CA LEU A 234 1.67 6.73 -1.48
C LEU A 234 2.89 6.91 -0.56
N LYS A 235 3.17 5.93 0.30
CA LYS A 235 4.36 5.94 1.17
C LYS A 235 5.66 5.97 0.36
N GLU A 236 5.71 5.25 -0.75
CA GLU A 236 6.84 5.27 -1.69
C GLU A 236 7.02 6.64 -2.35
N ALA A 237 5.92 7.30 -2.78
CA ALA A 237 5.97 8.65 -3.32
C ALA A 237 6.44 9.66 -2.27
N MET A 238 5.96 9.55 -1.02
CA MET A 238 6.44 10.34 0.11
C MET A 238 7.93 10.10 0.38
N ALA A 239 8.39 8.85 0.30
CA ALA A 239 9.79 8.48 0.54
C ALA A 239 10.78 9.07 -0.47
N VAL A 240 10.32 9.51 -1.64
CA VAL A 240 11.11 10.29 -2.61
C VAL A 240 10.71 11.76 -2.64
N ASN A 241 10.02 12.23 -1.60
CA ASN A 241 9.59 13.62 -1.43
C ASN A 241 8.68 14.15 -2.56
N CYS A 242 7.91 13.28 -3.21
CA CYS A 242 6.95 13.67 -4.23
C CYS A 242 5.74 14.37 -3.59
N PRO A 243 5.29 15.54 -4.08
CA PRO A 243 4.01 16.10 -3.68
C PRO A 243 2.87 15.14 -3.97
N CYS A 244 1.88 15.03 -3.08
CA CYS A 244 0.83 14.01 -3.19
C CYS A 244 -0.57 14.57 -2.98
N ILE A 245 -1.54 14.13 -3.80
CA ILE A 245 -2.96 14.19 -3.49
C ILE A 245 -3.46 12.77 -3.23
N ALA A 246 -4.16 12.56 -2.13
CA ALA A 246 -4.79 11.28 -1.86
C ALA A 246 -6.16 11.46 -1.20
N THR A 247 -7.04 10.48 -1.40
CA THR A 247 -8.35 10.43 -0.74
C THR A 247 -8.19 10.23 0.76
N ASP A 248 -9.07 10.84 1.56
CA ASP A 248 -9.16 10.69 3.02
C ASP A 248 -9.69 9.30 3.39
N ILE A 249 -8.86 8.29 3.24
CA ILE A 249 -9.13 6.88 3.50
C ILE A 249 -7.94 6.23 4.20
N ALA A 250 -8.18 5.10 4.82
CA ALA A 250 -7.13 4.34 5.49
C ALA A 250 -6.36 5.21 6.53
N ASP A 251 -5.05 5.24 6.42
CA ASP A 251 -4.13 6.00 7.24
C ASP A 251 -3.56 7.25 6.53
N VAL A 252 -4.17 7.68 5.42
CA VAL A 252 -3.67 8.82 4.60
C VAL A 252 -3.51 10.08 5.43
N ARG A 253 -4.50 10.41 6.29
CA ARG A 253 -4.43 11.59 7.15
C ARG A 253 -3.27 11.53 8.14
N GLU A 254 -3.01 10.35 8.69
CA GLU A 254 -1.88 10.12 9.59
C GLU A 254 -0.55 10.20 8.84
N LEU A 255 -0.48 9.64 7.63
CA LEU A 255 0.71 9.67 6.78
C LEU A 255 1.11 11.11 6.44
N PHE A 256 0.16 11.93 5.98
CA PHE A 256 0.44 13.31 5.61
C PHE A 256 0.74 14.20 6.83
N GLY A 257 -0.01 14.04 7.93
CA GLY A 257 0.11 14.91 9.08
C GLY A 257 -0.13 16.37 8.71
N GLU A 258 0.76 17.25 9.14
CA GLU A 258 0.74 18.69 8.83
C GLU A 258 1.81 19.08 7.78
N GLU A 259 2.37 18.11 7.05
CA GLU A 259 3.40 18.35 6.06
C GLU A 259 2.86 19.14 4.85
N THR A 260 3.62 20.13 4.40
CA THR A 260 3.28 20.91 3.20
C THR A 260 3.55 20.11 1.92
N GLY A 261 2.77 20.39 0.88
CA GLY A 261 2.89 19.70 -0.42
C GLY A 261 2.15 18.37 -0.45
N HIS A 262 1.23 18.16 0.49
CA HIS A 262 0.29 17.05 0.49
C HIS A 262 -1.13 17.56 0.65
N TRP A 263 -2.07 17.01 -0.13
CA TRP A 263 -3.47 17.42 -0.16
C TRP A 263 -4.39 16.23 0.06
N ILE A 264 -5.39 16.42 0.90
CA ILE A 264 -6.39 15.40 1.21
C ILE A 264 -7.67 15.70 0.45
N LEU A 265 -8.05 14.78 -0.42
CA LEU A 265 -9.34 14.78 -1.10
C LEU A 265 -10.37 14.10 -0.21
N ARG A 266 -11.53 14.73 -0.01
CA ARG A 266 -12.65 14.06 0.65
C ARG A 266 -12.97 12.72 -0.06
N ASN A 267 -13.25 11.68 0.73
CA ASN A 267 -13.58 10.36 0.16
C ASN A 267 -14.87 10.44 -0.68
N PRO A 268 -14.79 10.32 -2.00
CA PRO A 268 -15.97 10.24 -2.85
C PRO A 268 -16.64 8.89 -2.54
N ARG A 269 -17.79 8.94 -1.85
CA ARG A 269 -18.54 7.72 -1.54
C ARG A 269 -19.01 7.10 -2.86
N PRO A 270 -18.63 5.84 -3.18
CA PRO A 270 -19.18 5.18 -4.34
C PRO A 270 -20.68 5.04 -4.13
N THR A 271 -21.48 5.50 -5.09
CA THR A 271 -22.89 5.13 -5.14
C THR A 271 -22.96 3.61 -5.37
N LYS A 272 -23.99 2.94 -4.87
CA LYS A 272 -24.14 1.47 -4.98
C LYS A 272 -24.03 0.92 -6.42
N GLU A 273 -24.17 1.78 -7.41
CA GLU A 273 -24.27 1.42 -8.83
C GLU A 273 -23.12 1.93 -9.69
N ARG A 274 -22.32 2.89 -9.23
CA ARG A 274 -21.22 3.49 -10.00
C ARG A 274 -20.06 3.92 -9.13
N TRP A 275 -18.86 3.65 -9.60
CA TRP A 275 -17.61 4.20 -9.11
C TRP A 275 -17.39 5.64 -9.60
N ASP A 276 -18.47 6.35 -9.95
CA ASP A 276 -18.41 7.72 -10.43
C ASP A 276 -18.25 8.67 -9.23
N ALA A 277 -17.44 9.68 -9.42
CA ALA A 277 -17.30 10.76 -8.45
C ALA A 277 -18.58 11.60 -8.43
N ASP A 278 -19.01 12.01 -7.25
CA ASP A 278 -20.01 13.05 -7.13
C ASP A 278 -19.43 14.42 -7.60
N GLU A 279 -20.30 15.33 -8.03
CA GLU A 279 -19.90 16.65 -8.56
C GLU A 279 -19.04 17.45 -7.54
N ARG A 280 -19.32 17.31 -6.24
CA ARG A 280 -18.56 17.98 -5.18
C ARG A 280 -17.12 17.45 -5.11
N SER A 281 -16.92 16.13 -5.26
CA SER A 281 -15.59 15.54 -5.29
C SER A 281 -14.80 15.96 -6.52
N LEU A 282 -15.49 16.18 -7.65
CA LEU A 282 -14.88 16.68 -8.88
C LEU A 282 -14.38 18.12 -8.68
N ASP A 283 -15.21 19.01 -8.15
CA ASP A 283 -14.85 20.41 -7.89
C ASP A 283 -13.73 20.54 -6.87
N GLU A 284 -13.78 19.74 -5.80
CA GLU A 284 -12.73 19.68 -4.80
C GLU A 284 -11.40 19.22 -5.44
N MET A 285 -11.44 18.15 -6.26
CA MET A 285 -10.24 17.66 -6.95
C MET A 285 -9.65 18.71 -7.90
N VAL A 286 -10.48 19.46 -8.63
CA VAL A 286 -10.03 20.58 -9.49
C VAL A 286 -9.31 21.65 -8.67
N ASN A 287 -9.86 22.05 -7.52
CA ASN A 287 -9.23 23.03 -6.65
C ASN A 287 -7.91 22.55 -6.08
N LEU A 288 -7.87 21.30 -5.58
CA LEU A 288 -6.64 20.70 -5.08
C LEU A 288 -5.56 20.56 -6.18
N LEU A 289 -5.95 20.20 -7.40
CA LEU A 289 -5.03 20.14 -8.54
C LEU A 289 -4.45 21.53 -8.87
N ARG A 290 -5.26 22.58 -8.81
CA ARG A 290 -4.79 23.95 -9.04
C ARG A 290 -3.73 24.36 -8.02
N GLU A 291 -3.96 24.09 -6.75
CA GLU A 291 -3.00 24.35 -5.67
C GLU A 291 -1.74 23.50 -5.82
N ALA A 292 -1.91 22.20 -6.03
CA ALA A 292 -0.80 21.24 -6.10
C ALA A 292 0.12 21.49 -7.31
N LEU A 293 -0.43 21.84 -8.46
CA LEU A 293 0.37 22.13 -9.66
C LEU A 293 1.04 23.52 -9.62
N ALA A 294 0.58 24.42 -8.74
CA ALA A 294 1.23 25.67 -8.44
C ALA A 294 2.33 25.53 -7.36
N PHE A 295 2.35 24.42 -6.62
CA PHE A 295 3.37 24.15 -5.61
C PHE A 295 4.73 23.94 -6.27
N GLU A 296 5.72 24.69 -5.80
CA GLU A 296 7.10 24.60 -6.26
C GLU A 296 7.96 23.86 -5.23
N GLY A 297 8.78 22.92 -5.71
CA GLY A 297 9.70 22.15 -4.88
C GLY A 297 9.28 20.72 -4.60
N ARG A 298 9.81 20.19 -3.51
CA ARG A 298 9.58 18.82 -3.01
C ARG A 298 9.16 18.87 -1.55
N THR A 299 8.63 17.77 -1.04
CA THR A 299 8.13 17.66 0.34
C THR A 299 9.20 17.09 1.28
N ASN A 300 8.89 17.01 2.59
CA ASN A 300 9.70 16.29 3.59
C ASN A 300 9.13 14.88 3.87
N GLY A 301 8.39 14.32 2.91
CA GLY A 301 7.73 13.03 3.09
C GLY A 301 8.67 11.90 3.48
N ARG A 302 9.93 11.91 3.03
CA ARG A 302 10.95 10.92 3.42
C ARG A 302 11.22 10.95 4.93
N GLU A 303 11.42 12.12 5.49
CA GLU A 303 11.63 12.28 6.93
C GLU A 303 10.40 11.84 7.71
N ARG A 304 9.21 12.19 7.23
CA ARG A 304 7.93 11.75 7.80
C ARG A 304 7.84 10.23 7.88
N ILE A 305 8.18 9.49 6.82
CA ILE A 305 8.22 8.01 6.79
C ILE A 305 9.17 7.47 7.88
N ILE A 306 10.33 8.06 8.05
CA ILE A 306 11.32 7.65 9.06
C ILE A 306 10.80 7.92 10.48
N VAL A 307 10.27 9.12 10.74
CA VAL A 307 9.73 9.52 12.05
C VAL A 307 8.54 8.65 12.45
N MET A 308 7.68 8.28 11.51
CA MET A 308 6.56 7.36 11.73
C MET A 308 6.98 5.89 11.90
N GLN A 309 8.28 5.58 11.83
CA GLN A 309 8.82 4.23 11.92
C GLN A 309 8.23 3.28 10.85
N LEU A 310 8.16 3.75 9.62
CA LEU A 310 7.59 3.03 8.47
C LEU A 310 8.65 2.53 7.49
N THR A 311 9.95 2.57 7.81
CA THR A 311 10.97 1.88 6.99
C THR A 311 10.85 0.36 7.17
N ASN A 312 11.28 -0.43 6.18
CA ASN A 312 11.26 -1.89 6.27
C ASN A 312 11.98 -2.39 7.53
N GLU A 313 13.15 -1.82 7.84
CA GLU A 313 13.92 -2.17 9.05
C GLU A 313 13.13 -1.90 10.34
N GLN A 314 12.50 -0.72 10.45
CA GLN A 314 11.74 -0.33 11.64
C GLN A 314 10.50 -1.20 11.81
N VAL A 315 9.79 -1.49 10.70
CA VAL A 315 8.62 -2.37 10.68
C VAL A 315 9.01 -3.80 11.04
N ALA A 316 10.12 -4.34 10.50
CA ALA A 316 10.62 -5.67 10.88
C ALA A 316 10.91 -5.76 12.38
N LYS A 317 11.55 -4.76 12.98
CA LYS A 317 11.77 -4.70 14.43
C LYS A 317 10.47 -4.72 15.24
N ARG A 318 9.42 -4.04 14.76
CA ARG A 318 8.09 -4.06 15.41
C ARG A 318 7.44 -5.44 15.31
N ILE A 319 7.56 -6.11 14.16
CA ILE A 319 7.02 -7.46 13.95
C ILE A 319 7.79 -8.48 14.80
N ILE A 320 9.13 -8.38 14.89
CA ILE A 320 9.95 -9.26 15.73
C ILE A 320 9.53 -9.17 17.19
N ARG A 321 9.25 -7.97 17.72
CA ARG A 321 8.74 -7.82 19.10
C ARG A 321 7.40 -8.55 19.30
N VAL A 322 6.53 -8.58 18.29
CA VAL A 322 5.30 -9.39 18.35
C VAL A 322 5.65 -10.87 18.45
N TYR A 323 6.59 -11.36 17.64
CA TYR A 323 7.01 -12.77 17.68
C TYR A 323 7.62 -13.14 19.03
N GLU A 324 8.53 -12.32 19.55
CA GLU A 324 9.16 -12.53 20.86
C GLU A 324 8.15 -12.63 22.00
N SER A 325 7.08 -11.81 21.96
CA SER A 325 6.01 -11.85 22.95
C SER A 325 5.15 -13.12 22.93
N ILE A 326 5.28 -13.94 21.88
CA ILE A 326 4.52 -15.19 21.71
C ILE A 326 5.36 -16.41 22.10
N ILE A 327 6.68 -16.33 21.89
CA ILE A 327 7.61 -17.46 22.10
C ILE A 327 8.02 -17.57 23.55
N GLN A 328 8.00 -16.45 24.30
CA GLN A 328 8.24 -16.40 25.75
C GLN A 328 7.09 -17.10 26.51
#